data_fe3b8480291f3145e857b26d37948cc9
#
_entry.id   fe3b8480291f3145e857b26d37948cc9
#
_cell.length_a   1.000
_cell.length_b   1.000
_cell.length_c   1.000
_cell.angle_alpha   90.00
_cell.angle_beta   90.00
_cell.angle_gamma   90.00
#
_symmetry.space_group_name_H-M   'P 1'
#
loop_
_entity.id
_entity.type
_entity.pdbx_description
1 polymer ?
#
loop_
_entity_poly.entity_id
_entity_poly.type
_entity_poly.pdbx_seq_one_letter_code
_entity_poly.pdbx_strand_id
1 'polypeptide(L)'
;MQKYGLLGYPLGHSFSKTYFNQKFEAEKIDAEYLNFEIPSIKEIKNVIKENPELNGLNVTIPYKEQVIPYLDDLDDDARQIGAVNVIKFTKGLFGKLKLKGYNSDIIGFKQSIDPLLKETHRKALILGTGGASKAVFHGLKQLGVGATLVSRK
;
A
#
# COMPACT_ATOMS: atom_id res chain seq x y z
N MET A 1 -23.16 -4.75 -1.13
CA MET A 1 -21.91 -5.22 -0.47
C MET A 1 -20.72 -4.57 -1.15
N GLN A 2 -19.87 -3.87 -0.39
CA GLN A 2 -18.65 -3.24 -0.90
C GLN A 2 -17.53 -4.29 -1.03
N LYS A 3 -16.68 -4.17 -2.03
CA LYS A 3 -15.51 -5.06 -2.17
C LYS A 3 -14.20 -4.31 -2.03
N TYR A 4 -13.29 -4.95 -1.32
CA TYR A 4 -11.90 -4.54 -1.15
C TYR A 4 -10.99 -5.73 -1.41
N GLY A 5 -9.70 -5.51 -1.52
CA GLY A 5 -8.80 -6.65 -1.67
C GLY A 5 -7.33 -6.34 -1.61
N LEU A 6 -6.53 -7.41 -1.68
CA LEU A 6 -5.08 -7.36 -1.76
C LEU A 6 -4.63 -7.77 -3.15
N LEU A 7 -3.85 -6.93 -3.80
CA LEU A 7 -3.20 -7.19 -5.08
C LEU A 7 -1.72 -7.51 -4.85
N GLY A 8 -1.27 -8.65 -5.32
CA GLY A 8 0.14 -9.08 -5.17
C GLY A 8 0.42 -10.43 -5.82
N TYR A 9 1.67 -10.93 -5.66
CA TYR A 9 2.05 -12.26 -6.14
C TYR A 9 3.36 -12.74 -5.50
N PRO A 10 3.44 -13.96 -4.94
CA PRO A 10 2.29 -14.80 -4.55
C PRO A 10 1.61 -14.29 -3.26
N LEU A 11 0.36 -14.69 -3.02
CA LEU A 11 -0.44 -14.28 -1.85
C LEU A 11 -0.77 -15.44 -0.89
N GLY A 12 -0.15 -16.61 -1.05
CA GLY A 12 -0.48 -17.84 -0.31
C GLY A 12 -0.46 -17.74 1.22
N HIS A 13 0.22 -16.73 1.78
CA HIS A 13 0.32 -16.50 3.23
C HIS A 13 -0.23 -15.13 3.65
N SER A 14 -1.15 -14.57 2.88
CA SER A 14 -1.72 -13.25 3.18
C SER A 14 -2.62 -13.29 4.42
N PHE A 15 -2.21 -12.58 5.45
CA PHE A 15 -3.01 -12.33 6.66
C PHE A 15 -4.22 -11.43 6.40
N SER A 16 -4.11 -10.51 5.44
CA SER A 16 -5.07 -9.40 5.24
C SER A 16 -6.50 -9.87 4.97
N LYS A 17 -6.68 -10.90 4.15
CA LYS A 17 -8.02 -11.42 3.81
C LYS A 17 -8.77 -11.89 5.06
N THR A 18 -8.14 -12.71 5.88
CA THR A 18 -8.75 -13.24 7.11
C THR A 18 -9.04 -12.11 8.09
N TYR A 19 -8.07 -11.23 8.32
CA TYR A 19 -8.19 -10.12 9.25
C TYR A 19 -9.36 -9.18 8.88
N PHE A 20 -9.41 -8.70 7.62
CA PHE A 20 -10.42 -7.74 7.22
C PHE A 20 -11.82 -8.35 7.17
N ASN A 21 -11.98 -9.60 6.73
CA ASN A 21 -13.31 -10.23 6.74
C ASN A 21 -13.81 -10.44 8.18
N GLN A 22 -12.98 -10.88 9.12
CA GLN A 22 -13.34 -10.95 10.54
C GLN A 22 -13.69 -9.58 11.11
N LYS A 23 -12.94 -8.53 10.76
CA LYS A 23 -13.22 -7.16 11.17
C LYS A 23 -14.56 -6.67 10.63
N PHE A 24 -14.84 -6.89 9.35
CA PHE A 24 -16.11 -6.51 8.73
C PHE A 24 -17.30 -7.20 9.40
N GLU A 25 -17.18 -8.49 9.70
CA GLU A 25 -18.19 -9.24 10.43
C GLU A 25 -18.41 -8.68 11.83
N ALA A 26 -17.34 -8.50 12.61
CA ALA A 26 -17.41 -8.00 13.98
C ALA A 26 -18.01 -6.58 14.07
N GLU A 27 -17.70 -5.73 13.10
CA GLU A 27 -18.17 -4.33 13.04
C GLU A 27 -19.48 -4.19 12.24
N LYS A 28 -20.05 -5.31 11.74
CA LYS A 28 -21.28 -5.34 10.93
C LYS A 28 -21.19 -4.45 9.68
N ILE A 29 -20.02 -4.41 9.06
CA ILE A 29 -19.78 -3.68 7.80
C ILE A 29 -20.17 -4.60 6.64
N ASP A 30 -21.05 -4.13 5.75
CA ASP A 30 -21.45 -4.86 4.55
C ASP A 30 -20.34 -4.77 3.47
N ALA A 31 -19.25 -5.50 3.71
CA ALA A 31 -18.08 -5.54 2.85
C ALA A 31 -17.40 -6.91 2.82
N GLU A 32 -16.68 -7.17 1.74
CA GLU A 32 -15.86 -8.37 1.55
C GLU A 32 -14.43 -7.97 1.17
N TYR A 33 -13.45 -8.72 1.69
CA TYR A 33 -12.04 -8.55 1.33
C TYR A 33 -11.54 -9.78 0.57
N LEU A 34 -11.00 -9.57 -0.63
CA LEU A 34 -10.56 -10.60 -1.57
C LEU A 34 -9.04 -10.59 -1.77
N ASN A 35 -8.48 -11.70 -2.24
CA ASN A 35 -7.11 -11.76 -2.76
C ASN A 35 -7.15 -11.76 -4.29
N PHE A 36 -6.41 -10.81 -4.88
CA PHE A 36 -6.16 -10.72 -6.31
C PHE A 36 -4.71 -11.09 -6.59
N GLU A 37 -4.47 -12.40 -6.70
CA GLU A 37 -3.15 -12.94 -7.02
C GLU A 37 -2.98 -12.94 -8.54
N ILE A 38 -2.16 -12.02 -9.04
CA ILE A 38 -1.93 -11.84 -10.47
C ILE A 38 -0.44 -12.02 -10.80
N PRO A 39 -0.06 -12.81 -11.80
CA PRO A 39 1.34 -13.03 -12.17
C PRO A 39 1.98 -11.81 -12.87
N SER A 40 1.19 -10.87 -13.33
CA SER A 40 1.65 -9.64 -13.97
C SER A 40 0.78 -8.45 -13.58
N ILE A 41 1.41 -7.31 -13.29
CA ILE A 41 0.68 -6.07 -12.97
C ILE A 41 -0.25 -5.60 -14.11
N LYS A 42 0.03 -6.00 -15.35
CA LYS A 42 -0.83 -5.67 -16.51
C LYS A 42 -2.26 -6.18 -16.35
N GLU A 43 -2.46 -7.22 -15.54
CA GLU A 43 -3.78 -7.82 -15.29
C GLU A 43 -4.64 -7.00 -14.33
N ILE A 44 -4.10 -5.95 -13.69
CA ILE A 44 -4.88 -5.05 -12.83
C ILE A 44 -6.12 -4.50 -13.54
N LYS A 45 -6.02 -4.23 -14.85
CA LYS A 45 -7.15 -3.74 -15.66
C LYS A 45 -8.29 -4.76 -15.75
N ASN A 46 -7.94 -6.04 -15.87
CA ASN A 46 -8.92 -7.12 -15.88
C ASN A 46 -9.56 -7.28 -14.49
N VAL A 47 -8.76 -7.25 -13.41
CA VAL A 47 -9.26 -7.30 -12.04
C VAL A 47 -10.31 -6.19 -11.81
N ILE A 48 -10.02 -4.97 -12.21
CA ILE A 48 -10.94 -3.83 -12.06
C ILE A 48 -12.20 -4.00 -12.92
N LYS A 49 -12.05 -4.46 -14.16
CA LYS A 49 -13.16 -4.67 -15.09
C LYS A 49 -14.12 -5.76 -14.63
N GLU A 50 -13.58 -6.84 -14.07
CA GLU A 50 -14.35 -8.00 -13.61
C GLU A 50 -14.98 -7.78 -12.22
N ASN A 51 -14.54 -6.75 -11.51
CA ASN A 51 -15.04 -6.42 -10.18
C ASN A 51 -15.47 -4.94 -10.08
N PRO A 52 -16.57 -4.55 -10.75
CA PRO A 52 -17.04 -3.16 -10.82
C PRO A 52 -17.47 -2.57 -9.46
N GLU A 53 -17.65 -3.42 -8.45
CA GLU A 53 -17.98 -3.09 -7.07
C GLU A 53 -16.76 -2.85 -6.17
N LEU A 54 -15.53 -2.93 -6.71
CA LEU A 54 -14.32 -2.60 -5.96
C LEU A 54 -14.31 -1.13 -5.55
N ASN A 55 -14.06 -0.90 -4.25
CA ASN A 55 -13.93 0.44 -3.65
C ASN A 55 -12.48 0.77 -3.30
N GLY A 56 -11.60 -0.22 -3.23
CA GLY A 56 -10.18 -0.04 -3.00
C GLY A 56 -9.38 -1.33 -3.00
N LEU A 57 -8.07 -1.19 -3.15
CA LEU A 57 -7.12 -2.28 -3.10
C LEU A 57 -5.94 -1.92 -2.18
N ASN A 58 -5.51 -2.88 -1.40
CA ASN A 58 -4.13 -2.87 -0.91
C ASN A 58 -3.22 -3.46 -1.99
N VAL A 59 -1.99 -2.97 -2.05
CA VAL A 59 -0.96 -3.45 -2.98
C VAL A 59 0.25 -3.93 -2.19
N THR A 60 0.70 -5.14 -2.49
CA THR A 60 1.89 -5.70 -1.87
C THR A 60 2.93 -6.12 -2.93
N ILE A 61 3.97 -6.80 -2.49
CA ILE A 61 5.04 -7.32 -3.35
C ILE A 61 4.45 -8.15 -4.49
N PRO A 62 4.97 -7.98 -5.73
CA PRO A 62 6.06 -7.09 -6.13
C PRO A 62 5.57 -5.74 -6.70
N TYR A 63 4.29 -5.37 -6.54
CA TYR A 63 3.62 -4.38 -7.37
C TYR A 63 3.56 -2.96 -6.82
N LYS A 64 4.09 -2.69 -5.61
CA LYS A 64 3.99 -1.35 -4.98
C LYS A 64 4.55 -0.19 -5.83
N GLU A 65 5.56 -0.46 -6.63
CA GLU A 65 6.13 0.53 -7.56
C GLU A 65 5.52 0.38 -8.97
N GLN A 66 5.31 -0.85 -9.42
CA GLN A 66 4.84 -1.16 -10.76
C GLN A 66 3.40 -0.73 -11.01
N VAL A 67 2.60 -0.53 -9.96
CA VAL A 67 1.19 -0.12 -10.07
C VAL A 67 1.03 1.36 -10.43
N ILE A 68 2.01 2.19 -10.15
CA ILE A 68 1.95 3.65 -10.32
C ILE A 68 1.47 4.08 -11.71
N PRO A 69 1.98 3.51 -12.83
CA PRO A 69 1.53 3.90 -14.17
C PRO A 69 0.07 3.58 -14.49
N TYR A 70 -0.61 2.83 -13.64
CA TYR A 70 -2.03 2.44 -13.79
C TYR A 70 -2.97 3.33 -12.98
N LEU A 71 -2.45 4.32 -12.25
CA LEU A 71 -3.22 5.21 -11.39
C LEU A 71 -3.41 6.58 -12.03
N ASP A 72 -4.52 7.24 -11.72
CA ASP A 72 -4.83 8.59 -12.21
C ASP A 72 -4.11 9.68 -11.40
N ASP A 73 -3.86 9.42 -10.09
CA ASP A 73 -3.22 10.37 -9.18
C ASP A 73 -2.53 9.65 -8.01
N LEU A 74 -1.62 10.35 -7.35
CA LEU A 74 -0.93 9.91 -6.14
C LEU A 74 -1.11 10.98 -5.06
N ASP A 75 -1.15 10.57 -3.79
CA ASP A 75 -0.95 11.51 -2.70
C ASP A 75 0.53 11.92 -2.58
N ASP A 76 0.81 12.93 -1.78
CA ASP A 76 2.14 13.51 -1.70
C ASP A 76 3.18 12.53 -1.15
N ASP A 77 2.82 11.73 -0.12
CA ASP A 77 3.72 10.72 0.44
C ASP A 77 4.01 9.62 -0.58
N ALA A 78 2.99 9.06 -1.24
CA ALA A 78 3.18 8.04 -2.25
C ALA A 78 4.04 8.53 -3.42
N ARG A 79 3.88 9.81 -3.81
CA ARG A 79 4.67 10.45 -4.87
C ARG A 79 6.14 10.59 -4.48
N GLN A 80 6.41 11.05 -3.25
CA GLN A 80 7.77 11.21 -2.75
C GLN A 80 8.48 9.88 -2.53
N ILE A 81 7.74 8.87 -2.03
CA ILE A 81 8.25 7.53 -1.77
C ILE A 81 8.48 6.77 -3.09
N GLY A 82 7.67 7.03 -4.11
CA GLY A 82 7.68 6.28 -5.37
C GLY A 82 7.14 4.85 -5.21
N ALA A 83 6.24 4.64 -4.23
CA ALA A 83 5.58 3.35 -4.01
C ALA A 83 4.18 3.54 -3.42
N VAL A 84 3.25 2.68 -3.84
CA VAL A 84 1.84 2.67 -3.45
C VAL A 84 1.51 1.34 -2.77
N ASN A 85 0.88 1.39 -1.61
CA ASN A 85 0.34 0.20 -0.94
C ASN A 85 -1.18 0.24 -0.74
N VAL A 86 -1.82 1.37 -1.07
CA VAL A 86 -3.29 1.53 -1.04
C VAL A 86 -3.76 2.26 -2.29
N ILE A 87 -4.78 1.74 -2.94
CA ILE A 87 -5.48 2.39 -4.05
C ILE A 87 -6.91 2.65 -3.61
N LYS A 88 -7.33 3.91 -3.62
CA LYS A 88 -8.72 4.30 -3.41
C LYS A 88 -9.41 4.46 -4.76
N PHE A 89 -10.59 3.86 -4.88
CA PHE A 89 -11.44 3.95 -6.05
C PHE A 89 -12.52 4.99 -5.78
N THR A 90 -12.67 5.96 -6.67
CA THR A 90 -13.70 6.99 -6.58
C THR A 90 -14.41 7.11 -7.92
N LYS A 91 -15.71 7.38 -7.89
CA LYS A 91 -16.46 7.73 -9.10
C LYS A 91 -16.40 9.25 -9.26
N GLY A 92 -15.75 9.69 -10.32
CA GLY A 92 -15.71 11.10 -10.72
C GLY A 92 -17.01 11.55 -11.39
N LEU A 93 -17.01 12.79 -11.91
CA LEU A 93 -18.12 13.30 -12.73
C LEU A 93 -18.41 12.30 -13.88
N PHE A 94 -19.70 12.14 -14.17
CA PHE A 94 -20.21 11.22 -15.20
C PHE A 94 -19.88 9.72 -14.96
N GLY A 95 -19.61 9.33 -13.69
CA GLY A 95 -19.39 7.92 -13.34
C GLY A 95 -18.01 7.36 -13.75
N LYS A 96 -17.10 8.19 -14.28
CA LYS A 96 -15.74 7.76 -14.63
C LYS A 96 -15.00 7.34 -13.37
N LEU A 97 -14.49 6.11 -13.36
CA LEU A 97 -13.66 5.59 -12.28
C LEU A 97 -12.33 6.35 -12.22
N LYS A 98 -11.93 6.76 -11.02
CA LYS A 98 -10.63 7.36 -10.73
C LYS A 98 -9.90 6.55 -9.66
N LEU A 99 -8.64 6.28 -9.89
CA LEU A 99 -7.76 5.52 -9.03
C LEU A 99 -6.70 6.43 -8.43
N LYS A 100 -6.75 6.62 -7.11
CA LYS A 100 -5.72 7.40 -6.40
C LYS A 100 -4.89 6.50 -5.50
N GLY A 101 -3.56 6.61 -5.64
CA GLY A 101 -2.59 5.85 -4.87
C GLY A 101 -2.14 6.56 -3.61
N TYR A 102 -1.93 5.79 -2.54
CA TYR A 102 -1.47 6.24 -1.23
C TYR A 102 -0.39 5.30 -0.71
N ASN A 103 0.39 5.79 0.26
CA ASN A 103 1.30 4.95 1.01
C ASN A 103 1.04 5.05 2.51
N SER A 104 0.36 4.04 3.07
CA SER A 104 0.09 3.97 4.50
C SER A 104 1.22 3.33 5.31
N ASP A 105 2.22 2.70 4.66
CA ASP A 105 3.38 2.11 5.35
C ASP A 105 4.17 3.18 6.09
N ILE A 106 4.31 4.38 5.52
CA ILE A 106 5.02 5.49 6.17
C ILE A 106 4.32 5.94 7.46
N ILE A 107 2.99 5.99 7.46
CA ILE A 107 2.19 6.38 8.63
C ILE A 107 2.36 5.32 9.73
N GLY A 108 2.15 4.05 9.40
CA GLY A 108 2.30 2.95 10.35
C GLY A 108 3.71 2.87 10.92
N PHE A 109 4.74 3.01 10.07
CA PHE A 109 6.13 3.02 10.51
C PHE A 109 6.41 4.18 11.47
N LYS A 110 6.04 5.41 11.11
CA LYS A 110 6.27 6.59 11.97
C LYS A 110 5.60 6.42 13.33
N GLN A 111 4.33 6.04 13.35
CA GLN A 111 3.58 5.83 14.60
C GLN A 111 4.19 4.74 15.48
N SER A 112 4.76 3.69 14.89
CA SER A 112 5.37 2.59 15.64
C SER A 112 6.75 2.93 16.21
N ILE A 113 7.55 3.76 15.51
CA ILE A 113 8.93 4.04 15.91
C ILE A 113 9.07 5.31 16.76
N ASP A 114 8.24 6.32 16.52
CA ASP A 114 8.32 7.62 17.16
C ASP A 114 8.39 7.55 18.71
N PRO A 115 7.54 6.74 19.40
CA PRO A 115 7.62 6.59 20.85
C PRO A 115 8.91 5.93 21.36
N LEU A 116 9.65 5.25 20.47
CA LEU A 116 10.88 4.52 20.79
C LEU A 116 12.14 5.34 20.51
N LEU A 117 12.00 6.45 19.76
CA LEU A 117 13.13 7.30 19.41
C LEU A 117 13.63 8.09 20.63
N LYS A 118 14.95 8.21 20.71
CA LYS A 118 15.67 9.02 21.70
C LYS A 118 16.50 10.07 20.94
N GLU A 119 16.87 11.14 21.61
CA GLU A 119 17.73 12.20 21.04
C GLU A 119 19.08 11.68 20.49
N THR A 120 19.52 10.53 20.99
CA THR A 120 20.74 9.85 20.52
C THR A 120 20.55 9.09 19.21
N HIS A 121 19.31 8.78 18.80
CA HIS A 121 19.02 8.05 17.57
C HIS A 121 19.04 8.97 16.35
N ARG A 122 20.23 9.39 15.94
CA ARG A 122 20.42 10.36 14.83
C ARG A 122 20.66 9.72 13.46
N LYS A 123 21.01 8.44 13.45
CA LYS A 123 21.34 7.71 12.20
C LYS A 123 20.71 6.32 12.22
N ALA A 124 20.23 5.88 11.07
CA ALA A 124 19.65 4.55 10.86
C ALA A 124 20.25 3.87 9.64
N LEU A 125 20.32 2.56 9.69
CA LEU A 125 20.68 1.71 8.56
C LEU A 125 19.45 0.91 8.14
N ILE A 126 19.11 0.95 6.86
CA ILE A 126 17.96 0.23 6.29
C ILE A 126 18.50 -0.86 5.38
N LEU A 127 18.18 -2.12 5.69
CA LEU A 127 18.60 -3.27 4.90
C LEU A 127 17.54 -3.60 3.85
N GLY A 128 17.83 -3.25 2.58
CA GLY A 128 16.96 -3.45 1.43
C GLY A 128 16.59 -2.15 0.72
N THR A 129 16.10 -2.28 -0.53
CA THR A 129 15.78 -1.14 -1.43
C THR A 129 14.38 -1.20 -2.04
N GLY A 130 13.50 -2.10 -1.57
CA GLY A 130 12.14 -2.24 -2.07
C GLY A 130 11.19 -1.16 -1.57
N GLY A 131 9.92 -1.22 -1.99
CA GLY A 131 8.91 -0.20 -1.66
C GLY A 131 8.73 0.06 -0.16
N ALA A 132 8.81 -0.98 0.68
CA ALA A 132 8.76 -0.82 2.14
C ALA A 132 9.98 -0.04 2.67
N SER A 133 11.19 -0.34 2.18
CA SER A 133 12.41 0.37 2.57
C SER A 133 12.37 1.85 2.21
N LYS A 134 11.75 2.19 1.09
CA LYS A 134 11.54 3.58 0.67
C LYS A 134 10.61 4.32 1.63
N ALA A 135 9.51 3.70 2.06
CA ALA A 135 8.60 4.28 3.05
C ALA A 135 9.30 4.50 4.41
N VAL A 136 10.09 3.53 4.87
CA VAL A 136 10.91 3.64 6.09
C VAL A 136 11.92 4.79 5.98
N PHE A 137 12.63 4.89 4.84
CA PHE A 137 13.59 5.96 4.58
C PHE A 137 12.94 7.36 4.69
N HIS A 138 11.80 7.54 4.03
CA HIS A 138 11.07 8.81 4.09
C HIS A 138 10.49 9.09 5.48
N GLY A 139 9.98 8.07 6.17
CA GLY A 139 9.50 8.19 7.54
C GLY A 139 10.58 8.63 8.52
N LEU A 140 11.77 8.02 8.46
CA LEU A 140 12.92 8.42 9.28
C LEU A 140 13.36 9.85 8.98
N LYS A 141 13.40 10.24 7.70
CA LYS A 141 13.74 11.61 7.31
C LYS A 141 12.75 12.63 7.87
N GLN A 142 11.45 12.34 7.86
CA GLN A 142 10.41 13.19 8.45
C GLN A 142 10.53 13.28 9.98
N LEU A 143 11.08 12.25 10.64
CA LEU A 143 11.36 12.23 12.08
C LEU A 143 12.74 12.82 12.43
N GLY A 144 13.46 13.41 11.47
CA GLY A 144 14.76 14.02 11.69
C GLY A 144 15.93 13.03 11.85
N VAL A 145 15.73 11.75 11.52
CA VAL A 145 16.76 10.71 11.60
C VAL A 145 17.39 10.52 10.23
N GLY A 146 18.71 10.69 10.13
CA GLY A 146 19.46 10.37 8.90
C GLY A 146 19.44 8.87 8.62
N ALA A 147 19.17 8.47 7.36
CA ALA A 147 19.07 7.06 7.00
C ALA A 147 19.95 6.71 5.79
N THR A 148 20.51 5.51 5.80
CA THR A 148 21.29 4.94 4.71
C THR A 148 20.66 3.62 4.27
N LEU A 149 20.39 3.48 2.96
CA LEU A 149 19.91 2.23 2.37
C LEU A 149 21.09 1.34 1.97
N VAL A 150 21.01 0.06 2.31
CA VAL A 150 22.01 -0.94 1.95
C VAL A 150 21.33 -2.09 1.21
N SER A 151 21.89 -2.45 0.05
CA SER A 151 21.43 -3.58 -0.76
C SER A 151 22.58 -4.54 -1.05
N ARG A 152 22.24 -5.80 -1.23
CA ARG A 152 23.17 -6.75 -1.87
C ARG A 152 23.36 -6.35 -3.32
N LYS A 153 24.57 -6.54 -3.83
CA LYS A 153 24.86 -6.40 -5.26
C LYS A 153 24.19 -7.49 -6.05
#